data_8b0af4919c0eaeca18cfe1fc5c4c03c9
#
_entry.id   8b0af4919c0eaeca18cfe1fc5c4c03c9
#
_cell.length_a   1.000
_cell.length_b   1.000
_cell.length_c   1.000
_cell.angle_alpha   90.00
_cell.angle_beta   90.00
_cell.angle_gamma   90.00
#
_symmetry.space_group_name_H-M   'P 1'
#
loop_
_entity.id
_entity.type
_entity.pdbx_description
1 polymer ?
#
loop_
_entity_poly.entity_id
_entity_poly.type
_entity_poly.pdbx_seq_one_letter_code
_entity_poly.pdbx_strand_id
1 'polypeptide(L)'
;MRVFGKILSCFAALALSASLVQAQEGAGGAVRHLPDDIKFLGNPAGLQTAILFGNPLQPGLFVTRVKIPVGLKIPPHWHPDSPRTVAVLSGTLYFGLGERWDDTKMEARPAGTFFSEAAKQAHFAWAKDGDVIIQVTSMGPTGTVTIEQPKQ
;
A
#
# COMPACT_ATOMS: atom_id res chain seq x y z
N MET A 1 -8.29 -81.13 26.79
CA MET A 1 -7.71 -79.87 27.28
C MET A 1 -7.80 -78.83 26.14
N ARG A 2 -8.74 -77.92 26.21
CA ARG A 2 -8.95 -76.91 25.17
C ARG A 2 -8.25 -75.62 25.61
N VAL A 3 -7.27 -75.15 24.81
CA VAL A 3 -6.59 -73.86 25.03
C VAL A 3 -7.26 -72.82 24.14
N PHE A 4 -7.98 -71.87 24.77
CA PHE A 4 -8.54 -70.70 24.07
C PHE A 4 -7.46 -69.63 23.90
N GLY A 5 -7.06 -69.41 22.67
CA GLY A 5 -6.23 -68.23 22.33
C GLY A 5 -7.06 -66.98 22.24
N LYS A 6 -6.73 -65.97 23.05
CA LYS A 6 -7.35 -64.64 22.96
C LYS A 6 -6.67 -63.83 21.85
N ILE A 7 -7.42 -63.51 20.81
CA ILE A 7 -6.98 -62.58 19.76
C ILE A 7 -7.23 -61.18 20.28
N LEU A 8 -6.15 -60.42 20.51
CA LEU A 8 -6.19 -59.04 20.92
C LEU A 8 -6.21 -58.17 19.65
N SER A 9 -7.38 -57.67 19.28
CA SER A 9 -7.54 -56.71 18.16
C SER A 9 -7.10 -55.31 18.61
N CYS A 10 -5.93 -54.88 18.14
CA CYS A 10 -5.49 -53.51 18.24
C CYS A 10 -6.23 -52.67 17.19
N PHE A 11 -7.23 -51.89 17.62
CA PHE A 11 -7.79 -50.81 16.81
C PHE A 11 -6.86 -49.61 16.91
N ALA A 12 -6.07 -49.39 15.86
CA ALA A 12 -5.32 -48.13 15.71
C ALA A 12 -6.31 -47.03 15.25
N ALA A 13 -6.68 -46.15 16.17
CA ALA A 13 -7.46 -44.96 15.84
C ALA A 13 -6.57 -43.96 15.10
N LEU A 14 -6.76 -43.86 13.79
CA LEU A 14 -6.12 -42.82 12.97
C LEU A 14 -6.79 -41.48 13.29
N ALA A 15 -6.16 -40.69 14.17
CA ALA A 15 -6.59 -39.33 14.42
C ALA A 15 -6.27 -38.43 13.20
N LEU A 16 -7.27 -38.20 12.38
CA LEU A 16 -7.21 -37.22 11.29
C LEU A 16 -7.15 -35.82 11.92
N SER A 17 -5.96 -35.27 12.09
CA SER A 17 -5.78 -33.87 12.49
C SER A 17 -6.19 -33.01 11.30
N ALA A 18 -7.46 -32.57 11.29
CA ALA A 18 -7.90 -31.50 10.42
C ALA A 18 -7.21 -30.21 10.87
N SER A 19 -6.16 -29.84 10.16
CA SER A 19 -5.58 -28.50 10.26
C SER A 19 -6.66 -27.52 9.79
N LEU A 20 -7.32 -26.88 10.75
CA LEU A 20 -8.14 -25.70 10.49
C LEU A 20 -7.17 -24.63 9.94
N VAL A 21 -7.12 -24.50 8.63
CA VAL A 21 -6.66 -23.26 8.01
C VAL A 21 -7.62 -22.18 8.48
N GLN A 22 -7.26 -21.50 9.56
CA GLN A 22 -7.88 -20.25 9.90
C GLN A 22 -7.60 -19.31 8.74
N ALA A 23 -8.58 -19.16 7.86
CA ALA A 23 -8.62 -18.00 6.97
C ALA A 23 -8.47 -16.80 7.91
N GLN A 24 -7.34 -16.12 7.79
CA GLN A 24 -7.13 -14.85 8.46
C GLN A 24 -8.24 -13.95 7.94
N GLU A 25 -9.28 -13.75 8.76
CA GLU A 25 -10.26 -12.70 8.51
C GLU A 25 -9.45 -11.40 8.49
N GLY A 26 -8.97 -11.04 7.31
CA GLY A 26 -8.55 -9.68 7.05
C GLY A 26 -9.71 -8.83 7.52
N ALA A 27 -9.45 -7.85 8.39
CA ALA A 27 -10.41 -6.95 8.96
C ALA A 27 -11.18 -6.20 7.85
N GLY A 28 -12.10 -6.88 7.18
CA GLY A 28 -12.77 -6.50 5.95
C GLY A 28 -14.26 -6.30 6.14
N GLY A 29 -14.67 -5.70 7.25
CA GLY A 29 -16.00 -5.10 7.33
C GLY A 29 -16.11 -3.97 6.30
N ALA A 30 -17.33 -3.73 5.79
CA ALA A 30 -17.59 -2.57 4.94
C ALA A 30 -17.18 -1.28 5.68
N VAL A 31 -16.33 -0.48 5.06
CA VAL A 31 -15.93 0.82 5.60
C VAL A 31 -16.58 1.96 4.80
N ARG A 32 -16.89 3.04 5.49
CA ARG A 32 -17.37 4.28 4.89
C ARG A 32 -16.70 5.46 5.60
N HIS A 33 -16.07 6.31 4.83
CA HIS A 33 -15.51 7.58 5.29
C HIS A 33 -16.17 8.72 4.52
N LEU A 34 -16.82 9.62 5.21
CA LEU A 34 -17.21 10.90 4.63
C LEU A 34 -15.96 11.81 4.54
N PRO A 35 -15.94 12.82 3.66
CA PRO A 35 -14.77 13.70 3.51
C PRO A 35 -14.27 14.28 4.84
N ASP A 36 -15.18 14.71 5.72
CA ASP A 36 -14.85 15.32 7.01
C ASP A 36 -14.38 14.34 8.08
N ASP A 37 -14.64 13.03 7.88
CA ASP A 37 -14.18 11.97 8.79
C ASP A 37 -12.70 11.65 8.56
N ILE A 38 -12.15 12.01 7.40
CA ILE A 38 -10.79 11.65 6.99
C ILE A 38 -9.77 12.55 7.69
N LYS A 39 -9.03 11.96 8.62
CA LYS A 39 -7.97 12.65 9.35
C LYS A 39 -6.61 12.34 8.75
N PHE A 40 -5.98 13.36 8.20
CA PHE A 40 -4.61 13.28 7.69
C PHE A 40 -3.63 13.43 8.85
N LEU A 41 -2.69 12.51 8.95
CA LEU A 41 -1.61 12.49 9.94
C LEU A 41 -0.28 12.80 9.26
N GLY A 42 0.59 13.51 9.95
CA GLY A 42 1.91 13.92 9.46
C GLY A 42 2.20 15.39 9.67
N ASN A 43 3.36 15.83 9.19
CA ASN A 43 3.73 17.24 9.25
C ASN A 43 2.89 18.05 8.24
N PRO A 44 2.20 19.12 8.63
CA PRO A 44 1.44 19.97 7.70
C PRO A 44 2.27 20.58 6.56
N ALA A 45 3.58 20.82 6.78
CA ALA A 45 4.52 21.28 5.74
C ALA A 45 5.10 20.15 4.89
N GLY A 46 4.76 18.91 5.16
CA GLY A 46 5.22 17.72 4.45
C GLY A 46 4.06 16.85 3.99
N LEU A 47 4.36 15.60 3.67
CA LEU A 47 3.33 14.63 3.32
C LEU A 47 2.46 14.30 4.53
N GLN A 48 1.16 14.33 4.32
CA GLN A 48 0.18 13.88 5.31
C GLN A 48 -0.58 12.68 4.73
N THR A 49 -0.80 11.65 5.54
CA THR A 49 -1.44 10.41 5.09
C THR A 49 -2.64 10.07 5.96
N ALA A 50 -3.71 9.61 5.32
CA ALA A 50 -4.87 9.00 5.95
C ALA A 50 -5.02 7.56 5.45
N ILE A 51 -5.08 6.61 6.37
CA ILE A 51 -5.38 5.20 6.04
C ILE A 51 -6.90 5.06 5.97
N LEU A 52 -7.42 4.63 4.83
CA LEU A 52 -8.85 4.44 4.59
C LEU A 52 -9.28 2.99 4.72
N PHE A 53 -8.39 2.06 4.38
CA PHE A 53 -8.66 0.63 4.44
C PHE A 53 -7.35 -0.15 4.62
N GLY A 54 -7.41 -1.26 5.33
CA GLY A 54 -6.27 -2.14 5.56
C GLY A 54 -5.15 -1.53 6.40
N ASN A 55 -4.00 -2.17 6.36
CA ASN A 55 -2.79 -1.68 7.04
C ASN A 55 -1.62 -1.74 6.06
N PRO A 56 -1.03 -0.59 5.66
CA PRO A 56 0.08 -0.58 4.72
C PRO A 56 1.35 -1.27 5.21
N LEU A 57 1.46 -1.56 6.52
CA LEU A 57 2.62 -2.26 7.11
C LEU A 57 2.41 -3.78 7.24
N GLN A 58 1.24 -4.29 6.83
CA GLN A 58 0.90 -5.71 6.92
C GLN A 58 0.57 -6.27 5.53
N PRO A 59 0.71 -7.59 5.32
CA PRO A 59 0.25 -8.21 4.09
C PRO A 59 -1.25 -7.98 3.86
N GLY A 60 -1.63 -7.65 2.64
CA GLY A 60 -3.02 -7.45 2.24
C GLY A 60 -3.27 -6.13 1.53
N LEU A 61 -4.49 -5.97 1.04
CA LEU A 61 -4.93 -4.75 0.37
C LEU A 61 -4.96 -3.57 1.35
N PHE A 62 -4.43 -2.44 0.93
CA PHE A 62 -4.62 -1.18 1.62
C PHE A 62 -5.03 -0.06 0.68
N VAL A 63 -5.71 0.93 1.23
CA VAL A 63 -6.07 2.19 0.56
C VAL A 63 -5.68 3.35 1.47
N THR A 64 -4.91 4.28 0.94
CA THR A 64 -4.52 5.51 1.64
C THR A 64 -4.83 6.73 0.81
N ARG A 65 -5.04 7.87 1.46
CA ARG A 65 -4.95 9.18 0.81
C ARG A 65 -3.70 9.88 1.29
N VAL A 66 -3.05 10.57 0.37
CA VAL A 66 -1.87 11.38 0.65
C VAL A 66 -2.19 12.82 0.25
N LYS A 67 -2.03 13.73 1.20
CA LYS A 67 -2.08 15.17 0.96
C LYS A 67 -0.66 15.69 0.80
N ILE A 68 -0.43 16.41 -0.28
CA ILE A 68 0.85 17.00 -0.68
C ILE A 68 0.64 18.51 -0.70
N PRO A 69 1.20 19.27 0.25
CA PRO A 69 1.02 20.71 0.30
C PRO A 69 1.70 21.41 -0.88
N VAL A 70 1.17 22.56 -1.25
CA VAL A 70 1.72 23.37 -2.33
C VAL A 70 3.22 23.64 -2.13
N GLY A 71 3.98 23.58 -3.21
CA GLY A 71 5.43 23.77 -3.23
C GLY A 71 6.25 22.53 -2.86
N LEU A 72 5.64 21.50 -2.25
CA LEU A 72 6.37 20.31 -1.83
C LEU A 72 6.84 19.50 -3.04
N LYS A 73 8.15 19.31 -3.13
CA LYS A 73 8.83 18.40 -4.06
C LYS A 73 9.10 17.07 -3.36
N ILE A 74 8.62 15.97 -3.95
CA ILE A 74 8.91 14.62 -3.50
C ILE A 74 10.10 14.12 -4.33
N PRO A 75 11.28 13.94 -3.72
CA PRO A 75 12.50 13.58 -4.46
C PRO A 75 12.37 12.22 -5.12
N PRO A 76 13.26 11.88 -6.06
CA PRO A 76 13.30 10.57 -6.68
C PRO A 76 13.33 9.45 -5.66
N HIS A 77 12.38 8.51 -5.80
CA HIS A 77 12.20 7.37 -4.92
C HIS A 77 11.52 6.23 -5.67
N TRP A 78 11.46 5.07 -5.06
CA TRP A 78 10.72 3.92 -5.56
C TRP A 78 10.13 3.11 -4.39
N HIS A 79 9.20 2.23 -4.74
CA HIS A 79 8.53 1.36 -3.78
C HIS A 79 8.91 -0.10 -4.07
N PRO A 80 9.40 -0.87 -3.06
CA PRO A 80 9.96 -2.21 -3.27
C PRO A 80 8.88 -3.29 -3.48
N ASP A 81 7.70 -3.00 -3.06
CA ASP A 81 6.56 -3.90 -2.96
C ASP A 81 5.81 -4.09 -4.30
N SER A 82 4.51 -4.15 -4.20
CA SER A 82 3.62 -4.38 -5.33
C SER A 82 3.44 -3.13 -6.20
N PRO A 83 2.99 -3.28 -7.43
CA PRO A 83 2.49 -2.15 -8.21
C PRO A 83 1.38 -1.42 -7.45
N ARG A 84 1.30 -0.11 -7.66
CA ARG A 84 0.29 0.76 -7.05
C ARG A 84 -0.60 1.34 -8.10
N THR A 85 -1.84 1.58 -7.74
CA THR A 85 -2.73 2.43 -8.52
C THR A 85 -2.94 3.74 -7.76
N VAL A 86 -2.93 4.84 -8.52
CA VAL A 86 -3.04 6.18 -7.99
C VAL A 86 -4.15 6.93 -8.72
N ALA A 87 -5.01 7.58 -7.97
CA ALA A 87 -6.00 8.51 -8.49
C ALA A 87 -5.74 9.90 -7.91
N VAL A 88 -5.65 10.92 -8.76
CA VAL A 88 -5.59 12.32 -8.33
C VAL A 88 -7.00 12.78 -8.00
N LEU A 89 -7.26 13.13 -6.74
CA LEU A 89 -8.58 13.52 -6.25
C LEU A 89 -8.79 15.04 -6.28
N SER A 90 -7.74 15.81 -6.06
CA SER A 90 -7.77 17.26 -6.12
C SER A 90 -6.40 17.84 -6.48
N GLY A 91 -6.39 19.04 -7.05
CA GLY A 91 -5.17 19.71 -7.51
C GLY A 91 -4.59 19.09 -8.79
N THR A 92 -3.35 19.45 -9.09
CA THR A 92 -2.58 18.90 -10.21
C THR A 92 -1.25 18.37 -9.69
N LEU A 93 -1.07 17.06 -9.81
CA LEU A 93 0.20 16.41 -9.49
C LEU A 93 1.13 16.50 -10.71
N TYR A 94 2.27 17.13 -10.57
CA TYR A 94 3.35 17.01 -11.54
C TYR A 94 4.16 15.76 -11.21
N PHE A 95 4.29 14.85 -12.19
CA PHE A 95 4.87 13.53 -11.96
C PHE A 95 5.90 13.19 -13.06
N GLY A 96 7.09 12.79 -12.66
CA GLY A 96 8.16 12.40 -13.56
C GLY A 96 8.72 11.02 -13.21
N LEU A 97 9.19 10.31 -14.23
CA LEU A 97 9.88 9.02 -14.08
C LEU A 97 11.39 9.22 -14.16
N GLY A 98 12.11 8.47 -13.33
CA GLY A 98 13.56 8.43 -13.33
C GLY A 98 14.19 8.59 -11.95
N GLU A 99 15.48 8.33 -11.89
CA GLU A 99 16.28 8.36 -10.65
C GLU A 99 16.84 9.76 -10.34
N ARG A 100 16.67 10.71 -11.24
CA ARG A 100 17.13 12.09 -11.07
C ARG A 100 15.99 13.05 -11.27
N TRP A 101 15.96 14.08 -10.44
CA TRP A 101 15.00 15.17 -10.60
C TRP A 101 15.24 15.89 -11.94
N ASP A 102 14.16 16.06 -12.70
CA ASP A 102 14.18 16.76 -13.98
C ASP A 102 12.81 17.37 -14.26
N ASP A 103 12.70 18.68 -14.09
CA ASP A 103 11.42 19.40 -14.27
C ASP A 103 10.87 19.26 -15.70
N THR A 104 11.74 19.03 -16.70
CA THR A 104 11.33 18.90 -18.10
C THR A 104 10.67 17.56 -18.42
N LYS A 105 10.82 16.57 -17.52
CA LYS A 105 10.21 15.22 -17.64
C LYS A 105 8.91 15.07 -16.87
N MET A 106 8.44 16.14 -16.25
CA MET A 106 7.21 16.09 -15.48
C MET A 106 5.98 16.26 -16.38
N GLU A 107 5.01 15.38 -16.17
CA GLU A 107 3.67 15.46 -16.76
C GLU A 107 2.69 16.00 -15.73
N ALA A 108 1.85 16.94 -16.14
CA ALA A 108 0.76 17.43 -15.30
C ALA A 108 -0.39 16.41 -15.27
N ARG A 109 -0.77 15.98 -14.08
CA ARG A 109 -1.85 15.04 -13.81
C ARG A 109 -2.93 15.73 -12.97
N PRO A 110 -3.94 16.33 -13.59
CA PRO A 110 -5.02 17.03 -12.88
C PRO A 110 -5.94 16.05 -12.16
N ALA A 111 -6.82 16.59 -11.30
CA ALA A 111 -7.87 15.83 -10.63
C ALA A 111 -8.68 14.99 -11.64
N GLY A 112 -8.98 13.74 -11.28
CA GLY A 112 -9.59 12.73 -12.14
C GLY A 112 -8.57 11.85 -12.88
N THR A 113 -7.28 12.21 -12.91
CA THR A 113 -6.24 11.35 -13.52
C THR A 113 -6.09 10.06 -12.74
N PHE A 114 -6.03 8.94 -13.44
CA PHE A 114 -5.66 7.62 -12.93
C PHE A 114 -4.35 7.16 -13.58
N PHE A 115 -3.45 6.61 -12.79
CA PHE A 115 -2.21 5.98 -13.29
C PHE A 115 -1.75 4.86 -12.36
N SER A 116 -0.74 4.12 -12.80
CA SER A 116 -0.08 3.10 -11.97
C SER A 116 1.41 3.39 -11.84
N GLU A 117 1.97 2.94 -10.75
CA GLU A 117 3.41 2.91 -10.47
C GLU A 117 3.83 1.44 -10.40
N ALA A 118 4.80 1.05 -11.24
CA ALA A 118 5.35 -0.30 -11.16
C ALA A 118 6.25 -0.43 -9.91
N ALA A 119 6.32 -1.64 -9.37
CA ALA A 119 7.27 -1.93 -8.30
C ALA A 119 8.70 -1.58 -8.74
N LYS A 120 9.47 -0.96 -7.84
CA LYS A 120 10.86 -0.52 -8.07
C LYS A 120 11.05 0.50 -9.21
N GLN A 121 9.99 1.05 -9.77
CA GLN A 121 10.09 2.11 -10.76
C GLN A 121 10.37 3.45 -10.08
N ALA A 122 11.54 4.01 -10.36
CA ALA A 122 11.92 5.31 -9.82
C ALA A 122 11.06 6.43 -10.40
N HIS A 123 10.57 7.30 -9.52
CA HIS A 123 9.75 8.45 -9.88
C HIS A 123 9.88 9.58 -8.87
N PHE A 124 9.40 10.76 -9.25
CA PHE A 124 9.40 11.96 -8.42
C PHE A 124 8.13 12.77 -8.71
N ALA A 125 7.74 13.62 -7.76
CA ALA A 125 6.51 14.37 -7.89
C ALA A 125 6.60 15.77 -7.27
N TRP A 126 5.69 16.66 -7.67
CA TRP A 126 5.63 18.03 -7.20
C TRP A 126 4.18 18.54 -7.16
N ALA A 127 3.77 19.12 -6.05
CA ALA A 127 2.55 19.91 -5.92
C ALA A 127 2.88 21.38 -6.24
N LYS A 128 3.04 21.71 -7.53
CA LYS A 128 3.59 22.99 -7.98
C LYS A 128 2.63 24.15 -7.77
N ASP A 129 1.38 23.96 -8.18
CA ASP A 129 0.43 25.07 -8.35
C ASP A 129 -0.63 25.16 -7.23
N GLY A 130 -0.66 24.19 -6.33
CA GLY A 130 -1.62 24.11 -5.23
C GLY A 130 -1.50 22.80 -4.46
N ASP A 131 -2.26 22.66 -3.38
CA ASP A 131 -2.36 21.42 -2.63
C ASP A 131 -2.89 20.29 -3.52
N VAL A 132 -2.33 19.11 -3.39
CA VAL A 132 -2.74 17.91 -4.12
C VAL A 132 -3.19 16.83 -3.14
N ILE A 133 -4.29 16.15 -3.47
CA ILE A 133 -4.70 14.93 -2.77
C ILE A 133 -4.74 13.79 -3.78
N ILE A 134 -4.00 12.74 -3.48
CA ILE A 134 -4.03 11.48 -4.24
C ILE A 134 -4.58 10.36 -3.39
N GLN A 135 -5.20 9.37 -4.02
CA GLN A 135 -5.55 8.09 -3.39
C GLN A 135 -4.66 6.99 -3.97
N VAL A 136 -4.03 6.24 -3.09
CA VAL A 136 -3.16 5.12 -3.43
C VAL A 136 -3.79 3.83 -2.98
N THR A 137 -3.82 2.83 -3.86
CA THR A 137 -4.27 1.47 -3.57
C THR A 137 -3.17 0.49 -3.95
N SER A 138 -2.79 -0.39 -3.04
CA SER A 138 -1.77 -1.41 -3.27
C SER A 138 -1.89 -2.57 -2.28
N MET A 139 -0.96 -3.50 -2.39
CA MET A 139 -0.77 -4.61 -1.45
C MET A 139 0.39 -4.30 -0.51
N GLY A 140 0.16 -4.45 0.80
CA GLY A 140 1.21 -4.34 1.80
C GLY A 140 1.99 -5.66 2.01
N PRO A 141 3.08 -5.64 2.77
CA PRO A 141 3.66 -4.47 3.40
C PRO A 141 4.30 -3.53 2.38
N THR A 142 4.22 -2.22 2.63
CA THR A 142 4.75 -1.21 1.72
C THR A 142 5.90 -0.42 2.35
N GLY A 143 6.71 0.20 1.50
CA GLY A 143 7.82 1.07 1.89
C GLY A 143 8.14 2.10 0.82
N THR A 144 9.09 2.97 1.15
CA THR A 144 9.65 3.97 0.22
C THR A 144 11.17 3.95 0.35
N VAL A 145 11.85 3.87 -0.78
CA VAL A 145 13.31 3.97 -0.85
C VAL A 145 13.67 5.25 -1.61
N THR A 146 14.17 6.22 -0.88
CA THR A 146 14.64 7.49 -1.48
C THR A 146 15.96 7.28 -2.19
N ILE A 147 16.10 7.85 -3.37
CA ILE A 147 17.33 7.81 -4.17
C ILE A 147 18.16 9.04 -3.81
N GLU A 148 19.34 8.82 -3.26
CA GLU A 148 20.27 9.91 -2.95
C GLU A 148 20.69 10.62 -4.23
N GLN A 149 20.55 11.95 -4.24
CA GLN A 149 21.02 12.77 -5.33
C GLN A 149 22.49 13.17 -5.06
N PRO A 150 23.36 13.19 -6.08
CA PRO A 150 24.71 13.72 -5.92
C PRO A 150 24.66 15.14 -5.34
N LYS A 151 25.49 15.42 -4.36
CA LYS A 151 25.67 16.79 -3.85
C LYS A 151 26.18 17.66 -5.01
N GLN A 152 25.44 18.70 -5.32
CA GLN A 152 25.87 19.74 -6.25
C GLN A 152 26.95 20.63 -5.60
#